data_8ccc9285b8819cf9cedb9daa597fdf70
#
_entry.id   8ccc9285b8819cf9cedb9daa597fdf70
#
_cell.length_a   1.000
_cell.length_b   1.000
_cell.length_c   1.000
_cell.angle_alpha   90.00
_cell.angle_beta   90.00
_cell.angle_gamma   90.00
#
_symmetry.space_group_name_H-M   'P 1'
#
loop_
_entity.id
_entity.type
_entity.pdbx_description
1 polymer ?
#
loop_
_entity_poly.entity_id
_entity_poly.type
_entity_poly.pdbx_seq_one_letter_code
_entity_poly.pdbx_strand_id
1 'polypeptide(L)'
;VKPEEAKRILGERILTEFKILSHNCYAKDLVYIGKTRFGTKVSINRVFAESDIKILTGDVELHYYAGYGGGRKSVLPGISSKEAIQQNHSMMLHPNAKMGILDGNPVHEDMMEAAKMSEVDFILNVVMNSKKEIVKAFAGDLKEAFLNGVKLVDEIYKVPVKRKADIVIVSPGGYPHDIDLYQAYKGMYSALEILREGGVMIVAAECKDGHGNQIFYEWMKKYKNVNEMEAEIKKEFKLGGHKAYYIMKALEKVDIILLSKMPRELVTEVFRLEATNSLDDALKEAFKRVGSDAEVMVITHGNITLPVVEK
;
A
#
# COMPACT_ATOMS: atom_id res chain seq x y z
N VAL A 1 -4.20 -2.09 20.17
CA VAL A 1 -5.28 -3.01 19.74
C VAL A 1 -6.23 -3.16 20.92
N LYS A 2 -7.54 -2.92 20.74
CA LYS A 2 -8.56 -3.10 21.77
C LYS A 2 -8.78 -4.59 22.03
N PRO A 3 -9.19 -5.02 23.26
CA PRO A 3 -9.39 -6.44 23.57
C PRO A 3 -10.32 -7.18 22.60
N GLU A 4 -11.44 -6.56 22.22
CA GLU A 4 -12.41 -7.10 21.26
C GLU A 4 -11.81 -7.30 19.84
N GLU A 5 -10.99 -6.36 19.43
CA GLU A 5 -10.27 -6.42 18.16
C GLU A 5 -9.19 -7.50 18.19
N ALA A 6 -8.44 -7.62 19.28
CA ALA A 6 -7.49 -8.69 19.50
C ALA A 6 -8.17 -10.07 19.46
N LYS A 7 -9.35 -10.21 20.10
CA LYS A 7 -10.15 -11.44 20.05
C LYS A 7 -10.55 -11.80 18.62
N ARG A 8 -10.98 -10.82 17.83
CA ARG A 8 -11.35 -11.03 16.42
C ARG A 8 -10.16 -11.45 15.54
N ILE A 9 -8.97 -10.88 15.79
CA ILE A 9 -7.77 -11.13 14.98
C ILE A 9 -7.10 -12.44 15.36
N LEU A 10 -6.94 -12.69 16.67
CA LEU A 10 -6.10 -13.78 17.20
C LEU A 10 -6.92 -14.99 17.66
N GLY A 11 -8.21 -14.81 17.92
CA GLY A 11 -9.05 -15.83 18.52
C GLY A 11 -8.90 -15.92 20.05
N GLU A 12 -9.90 -16.50 20.70
CA GLU A 12 -9.98 -16.55 22.17
C GLU A 12 -8.88 -17.42 22.80
N ARG A 13 -8.56 -18.54 22.16
CA ARG A 13 -7.54 -19.46 22.63
C ARG A 13 -6.17 -18.78 22.76
N ILE A 14 -5.75 -18.02 21.76
CA ILE A 14 -4.46 -17.29 21.79
C ILE A 14 -4.44 -16.27 22.92
N LEU A 15 -5.55 -15.55 23.14
CA LEU A 15 -5.62 -14.56 24.21
C LEU A 15 -5.58 -15.16 25.62
N THR A 16 -6.01 -16.42 25.79
CA THR A 16 -6.02 -17.10 27.09
C THR A 16 -4.71 -17.84 27.37
N GLU A 17 -4.06 -18.39 26.35
CA GLU A 17 -2.87 -19.22 26.49
C GLU A 17 -1.56 -18.41 26.39
N PHE A 18 -1.57 -17.24 25.75
CA PHE A 18 -0.36 -16.46 25.45
C PHE A 18 -0.46 -15.01 25.93
N LYS A 19 0.70 -14.48 26.33
CA LYS A 19 0.83 -13.06 26.65
C LYS A 19 0.88 -12.25 25.37
N ILE A 20 -0.13 -11.38 25.15
CA ILE A 20 -0.19 -10.48 23.99
C ILE A 20 0.28 -9.09 24.36
N LEU A 21 1.24 -8.57 23.61
CA LEU A 21 1.77 -7.22 23.76
C LEU A 21 1.54 -6.42 22.48
N SER A 22 0.92 -5.25 22.59
CA SER A 22 0.78 -4.33 21.47
C SER A 22 2.00 -3.42 21.39
N HIS A 23 2.65 -3.37 20.24
CA HIS A 23 3.78 -2.46 20.03
C HIS A 23 3.33 -0.99 20.02
N ASN A 24 4.18 -0.13 20.60
CA ASN A 24 4.03 1.32 20.55
C ASN A 24 5.32 1.94 19.97
N CYS A 25 5.26 2.45 18.76
CA CYS A 25 6.41 3.08 18.09
C CYS A 25 6.92 4.37 18.77
N TYR A 26 6.17 4.93 19.73
CA TYR A 26 6.57 6.08 20.56
C TYR A 26 7.10 5.67 21.93
N ALA A 27 7.24 4.38 22.22
CA ALA A 27 7.75 3.92 23.52
C ALA A 27 9.20 4.39 23.73
N LYS A 28 9.52 4.73 24.98
CA LYS A 28 10.84 5.25 25.36
C LYS A 28 11.88 4.14 25.60
N ASP A 29 11.40 2.92 25.76
CA ASP A 29 12.20 1.74 26.10
C ASP A 29 12.53 0.85 24.89
N LEU A 30 12.41 1.37 23.68
CA LEU A 30 12.85 0.69 22.46
C LEU A 30 14.37 0.46 22.48
N VAL A 31 14.81 -0.69 22.01
CA VAL A 31 16.22 -1.06 21.97
C VAL A 31 16.84 -0.67 20.63
N TYR A 32 17.87 0.15 20.65
CA TYR A 32 18.65 0.46 19.45
C TYR A 32 19.53 -0.72 19.08
N ILE A 33 19.36 -1.23 17.84
CA ILE A 33 20.09 -2.41 17.34
C ILE A 33 21.08 -2.08 16.21
N GLY A 34 21.11 -0.84 15.73
CA GLY A 34 22.09 -0.41 14.74
C GLY A 34 21.53 0.58 13.73
N LYS A 35 22.32 0.84 12.69
CA LYS A 35 21.99 1.78 11.61
C LYS A 35 22.19 1.09 10.26
N THR A 36 21.19 1.14 9.40
CA THR A 36 21.26 0.60 8.03
C THR A 36 22.16 1.44 7.13
N ARG A 37 22.56 0.88 5.99
CA ARG A 37 23.32 1.61 4.95
C ARG A 37 22.53 2.81 4.39
N PHE A 38 21.21 2.81 4.50
CA PHE A 38 20.33 3.92 4.10
C PHE A 38 20.24 5.03 5.17
N GLY A 39 20.91 4.84 6.29
CA GLY A 39 20.93 5.81 7.38
C GLY A 39 19.83 5.65 8.42
N THR A 40 18.95 4.64 8.28
CA THR A 40 17.87 4.39 9.22
C THR A 40 18.42 3.87 10.55
N LYS A 41 18.19 4.63 11.63
CA LYS A 41 18.50 4.20 13.00
C LYS A 41 17.41 3.25 13.46
N VAL A 42 17.75 1.98 13.57
CA VAL A 42 16.79 0.93 13.92
C VAL A 42 16.70 0.76 15.41
N SER A 43 15.56 1.14 15.98
CA SER A 43 15.20 0.82 17.36
C SER A 43 13.91 0.02 17.35
N ILE A 44 13.88 -1.12 18.05
CA ILE A 44 12.79 -2.06 18.01
C ILE A 44 12.21 -2.35 19.41
N ASN A 45 11.07 -3.01 19.45
CA ASN A 45 10.44 -3.45 20.69
C ASN A 45 11.40 -4.24 21.57
N ARG A 46 11.50 -3.84 22.84
CA ARG A 46 12.44 -4.45 23.82
C ARG A 46 12.19 -5.94 24.00
N VAL A 47 10.92 -6.35 24.17
CA VAL A 47 10.59 -7.75 24.39
C VAL A 47 11.04 -8.63 23.21
N PHE A 48 10.86 -8.13 21.98
CA PHE A 48 11.33 -8.84 20.80
C PHE A 48 12.87 -8.85 20.73
N ALA A 49 13.52 -7.72 21.01
CA ALA A 49 14.99 -7.63 20.98
C ALA A 49 15.68 -8.59 21.96
N GLU A 50 15.09 -8.73 23.16
CA GLU A 50 15.62 -9.53 24.27
C GLU A 50 15.14 -10.99 24.28
N SER A 51 14.31 -11.40 23.33
CA SER A 51 13.83 -12.78 23.21
C SER A 51 14.91 -13.72 22.67
N ASP A 52 14.99 -14.93 23.20
CA ASP A 52 15.93 -15.98 22.76
C ASP A 52 15.56 -16.54 21.38
N ILE A 53 14.28 -16.59 21.06
CA ILE A 53 13.77 -17.07 19.76
C ILE A 53 12.83 -16.02 19.17
N LYS A 54 13.09 -15.64 17.93
CA LYS A 54 12.39 -14.56 17.23
C LYS A 54 11.72 -15.07 15.96
N ILE A 55 10.40 -15.22 16.01
CA ILE A 55 9.59 -15.72 14.89
C ILE A 55 8.71 -14.60 14.37
N LEU A 56 8.74 -14.34 13.06
CA LEU A 56 7.82 -13.42 12.41
C LEU A 56 6.68 -14.18 11.73
N THR A 57 5.47 -13.67 11.88
CA THR A 57 4.29 -14.17 11.17
C THR A 57 3.63 -13.07 10.36
N GLY A 58 2.94 -13.44 9.28
CA GLY A 58 2.23 -12.49 8.44
C GLY A 58 1.81 -13.08 7.11
N ASP A 59 1.37 -12.21 6.20
CA ASP A 59 1.03 -12.57 4.83
C ASP A 59 1.95 -11.85 3.83
N VAL A 60 2.23 -12.52 2.72
CA VAL A 60 2.92 -11.94 1.57
C VAL A 60 1.84 -11.47 0.59
N GLU A 61 1.85 -10.17 0.31
CA GLU A 61 0.92 -9.50 -0.60
C GLU A 61 1.63 -8.40 -1.39
N LEU A 62 1.02 -7.88 -2.45
CA LEU A 62 1.53 -6.72 -3.18
C LEU A 62 1.48 -5.45 -2.31
N HIS A 63 2.49 -4.60 -2.45
CA HIS A 63 2.55 -3.33 -1.72
C HIS A 63 3.10 -2.19 -2.57
N TYR A 64 2.36 -1.10 -2.69
CA TYR A 64 2.55 -0.03 -3.67
C TYR A 64 3.89 0.72 -3.62
N TYR A 65 4.65 0.75 -2.53
CA TYR A 65 6.01 1.31 -2.49
C TYR A 65 7.07 0.35 -1.90
N ALA A 66 6.71 -0.61 -1.07
CA ALA A 66 7.66 -1.59 -0.53
C ALA A 66 7.83 -2.83 -1.41
N GLY A 67 7.19 -2.84 -2.58
CA GLY A 67 7.12 -3.99 -3.49
C GLY A 67 6.11 -5.02 -3.01
N TYR A 68 6.35 -5.61 -1.83
CA TYR A 68 5.50 -6.62 -1.21
C TYR A 68 5.36 -6.41 0.30
N GLY A 69 4.29 -6.95 0.88
CA GLY A 69 4.07 -7.15 2.31
C GLY A 69 4.82 -8.37 2.85
N GLY A 70 4.65 -8.65 4.16
CA GLY A 70 5.20 -9.84 4.82
C GLY A 70 6.69 -9.77 5.19
N GLY A 71 7.16 -10.86 5.82
CA GLY A 71 8.54 -11.07 6.23
C GLY A 71 9.13 -9.91 7.02
N ARG A 72 10.13 -9.25 6.45
CA ARG A 72 10.86 -8.10 7.03
C ARG A 72 9.96 -6.95 7.50
N LYS A 73 8.73 -6.80 6.96
CA LYS A 73 7.81 -5.75 7.40
C LYS A 73 7.29 -5.94 8.81
N SER A 74 7.32 -7.14 9.35
CA SER A 74 6.97 -7.38 10.74
C SER A 74 7.98 -6.74 11.71
N VAL A 75 9.21 -6.47 11.26
CA VAL A 75 10.22 -5.70 12.02
C VAL A 75 10.10 -4.21 11.71
N LEU A 76 10.26 -3.81 10.44
CA LEU A 76 10.13 -2.43 10.00
C LEU A 76 9.02 -2.35 8.93
N PRO A 77 7.87 -1.72 9.25
CA PRO A 77 7.56 -0.88 10.41
C PRO A 77 7.04 -1.60 11.67
N GLY A 78 6.73 -2.89 11.64
CA GLY A 78 5.86 -3.60 12.58
C GLY A 78 6.18 -3.42 14.06
N ILE A 79 7.44 -3.46 14.45
CA ILE A 79 7.90 -3.33 15.85
C ILE A 79 9.00 -2.26 16.01
N SER A 80 9.14 -1.37 15.04
CA SER A 80 10.19 -0.33 15.01
C SER A 80 9.71 1.01 15.56
N SER A 81 10.68 1.88 15.90
CA SER A 81 10.44 3.25 16.36
C SER A 81 9.80 4.11 15.26
N LYS A 82 9.11 5.17 15.67
CA LYS A 82 8.55 6.17 14.75
C LYS A 82 9.63 6.74 13.82
N GLU A 83 10.82 7.03 14.34
CA GLU A 83 11.94 7.60 13.59
C GLU A 83 12.40 6.65 12.49
N ALA A 84 12.55 5.34 12.80
CA ALA A 84 12.90 4.32 11.81
C ALA A 84 11.82 4.21 10.73
N ILE A 85 10.55 4.22 11.12
CA ILE A 85 9.40 4.17 10.19
C ILE A 85 9.42 5.39 9.26
N GLN A 86 9.60 6.58 9.81
CA GLN A 86 9.63 7.82 9.02
C GLN A 86 10.78 7.84 8.03
N GLN A 87 11.98 7.48 8.46
CA GLN A 87 13.16 7.42 7.60
C GLN A 87 12.96 6.42 6.46
N ASN A 88 12.55 5.20 6.77
CA ASN A 88 12.27 4.17 5.76
C ASN A 88 11.19 4.62 4.77
N HIS A 89 10.06 5.09 5.28
CA HIS A 89 8.91 5.44 4.44
C HIS A 89 9.14 6.70 3.59
N SER A 90 10.04 7.62 4.00
CA SER A 90 10.40 8.77 3.17
C SER A 90 11.07 8.35 1.84
N MET A 91 11.69 7.16 1.80
CA MET A 91 12.29 6.60 0.58
C MET A 91 11.26 6.14 -0.46
N MET A 92 9.96 6.23 -0.17
CA MET A 92 8.88 5.99 -1.14
C MET A 92 8.94 6.91 -2.36
N LEU A 93 9.66 8.03 -2.26
CA LEU A 93 9.86 8.97 -3.38
C LEU A 93 10.83 8.42 -4.44
N HIS A 94 11.60 7.37 -4.13
CA HIS A 94 12.55 6.77 -5.06
C HIS A 94 11.82 6.10 -6.25
N PRO A 95 12.32 6.22 -7.49
CA PRO A 95 11.68 5.65 -8.68
C PRO A 95 11.42 4.15 -8.60
N ASN A 96 12.29 3.39 -7.91
CA ASN A 96 12.14 1.94 -7.73
C ASN A 96 11.25 1.56 -6.53
N ALA A 97 10.79 2.52 -5.73
CA ALA A 97 9.83 2.26 -4.66
C ALA A 97 8.43 2.04 -5.26
N LYS A 98 8.21 0.86 -5.86
CA LYS A 98 7.02 0.50 -6.63
C LYS A 98 6.49 -0.88 -6.24
N MET A 99 5.22 -1.11 -6.54
CA MET A 99 4.57 -2.41 -6.40
C MET A 99 5.28 -3.46 -7.24
N GLY A 100 5.50 -4.64 -6.67
CA GLY A 100 6.12 -5.75 -7.37
C GLY A 100 7.63 -5.63 -7.63
N ILE A 101 8.30 -4.60 -7.10
CA ILE A 101 9.75 -4.38 -7.24
C ILE A 101 10.45 -4.57 -5.90
N LEU A 102 11.43 -5.47 -5.85
CA LEU A 102 12.31 -5.69 -4.70
C LEU A 102 13.73 -5.20 -4.97
N ASP A 103 14.33 -5.63 -6.06
CA ASP A 103 15.72 -5.27 -6.39
C ASP A 103 15.84 -3.79 -6.71
N GLY A 104 16.75 -3.11 -6.01
CA GLY A 104 16.95 -1.66 -6.12
C GLY A 104 15.83 -0.82 -5.50
N ASN A 105 14.87 -1.43 -4.81
CA ASN A 105 13.84 -0.73 -4.04
C ASN A 105 14.40 -0.39 -2.65
N PRO A 106 14.76 0.88 -2.37
CA PRO A 106 15.42 1.24 -1.12
C PRO A 106 14.54 1.01 0.12
N VAL A 107 13.21 1.11 -0.04
CA VAL A 107 12.27 0.83 1.06
C VAL A 107 12.34 -0.64 1.47
N HIS A 108 12.31 -1.56 0.48
CA HIS A 108 12.46 -2.99 0.72
C HIS A 108 13.81 -3.35 1.32
N GLU A 109 14.89 -2.84 0.70
CA GLU A 109 16.26 -3.18 1.08
C GLU A 109 16.59 -2.71 2.50
N ASP A 110 16.15 -1.52 2.87
CA ASP A 110 16.28 -0.97 4.24
C ASP A 110 15.49 -1.80 5.27
N MET A 111 14.25 -2.19 4.94
CA MET A 111 13.44 -3.09 5.78
C MET A 111 14.12 -4.45 5.96
N MET A 112 14.71 -5.00 4.90
CA MET A 112 15.39 -6.30 4.95
C MET A 112 16.67 -6.23 5.81
N GLU A 113 17.41 -5.13 5.69
CA GLU A 113 18.61 -4.90 6.51
C GLU A 113 18.24 -4.75 8.00
N ALA A 114 17.20 -3.96 8.31
CA ALA A 114 16.70 -3.83 9.68
C ALA A 114 16.23 -5.17 10.27
N ALA A 115 15.54 -6.01 9.48
CA ALA A 115 15.10 -7.32 9.93
C ALA A 115 16.27 -8.29 10.18
N LYS A 116 17.31 -8.25 9.34
CA LYS A 116 18.54 -9.03 9.58
C LYS A 116 19.25 -8.61 10.85
N MET A 117 19.34 -7.29 11.11
CA MET A 117 19.97 -6.76 12.33
C MET A 117 19.19 -7.14 13.60
N SER A 118 17.91 -7.46 13.49
CA SER A 118 17.09 -7.90 14.62
C SER A 118 17.23 -9.40 14.94
N GLU A 119 18.09 -10.12 14.21
CA GLU A 119 18.40 -11.53 14.41
C GLU A 119 17.14 -12.42 14.42
N VAL A 120 16.33 -12.31 13.38
CA VAL A 120 15.14 -13.14 13.19
C VAL A 120 15.57 -14.58 12.92
N ASP A 121 15.09 -15.53 13.72
CA ASP A 121 15.40 -16.96 13.58
C ASP A 121 14.54 -17.64 12.51
N PHE A 122 13.27 -17.23 12.41
CA PHE A 122 12.32 -17.95 11.59
C PHE A 122 11.16 -17.05 11.14
N ILE A 123 10.64 -17.30 9.95
CA ILE A 123 9.37 -16.69 9.51
C ILE A 123 8.35 -17.77 9.15
N LEU A 124 7.09 -17.47 9.40
CA LEU A 124 5.92 -18.19 8.89
C LEU A 124 5.00 -17.19 8.20
N ASN A 125 5.02 -17.18 6.90
CA ASN A 125 4.18 -16.31 6.10
C ASN A 125 3.21 -17.13 5.25
N VAL A 126 2.03 -16.56 4.99
CA VAL A 126 1.03 -17.16 4.11
C VAL A 126 0.81 -16.30 2.88
N VAL A 127 0.37 -16.91 1.80
CA VAL A 127 -0.22 -16.22 0.65
C VAL A 127 -1.70 -16.57 0.62
N MET A 128 -2.54 -15.54 0.49
CA MET A 128 -3.99 -15.70 0.49
C MET A 128 -4.56 -15.37 -0.90
N ASN A 129 -5.71 -15.93 -1.21
CA ASN A 129 -6.50 -15.58 -2.40
C ASN A 129 -7.40 -14.33 -2.15
N SER A 130 -8.17 -13.93 -3.16
CA SER A 130 -9.11 -12.80 -3.07
C SER A 130 -10.22 -12.99 -2.04
N LYS A 131 -10.50 -14.23 -1.65
CA LYS A 131 -11.48 -14.58 -0.60
C LYS A 131 -10.87 -14.61 0.81
N LYS A 132 -9.58 -14.27 0.95
CA LYS A 132 -8.81 -14.36 2.20
C LYS A 132 -8.62 -15.79 2.71
N GLU A 133 -8.70 -16.77 1.84
CA GLU A 133 -8.35 -18.15 2.15
C GLU A 133 -6.84 -18.36 1.93
N ILE A 134 -6.20 -19.11 2.83
CA ILE A 134 -4.78 -19.44 2.73
C ILE A 134 -4.57 -20.39 1.54
N VAL A 135 -3.81 -19.94 0.55
CA VAL A 135 -3.40 -20.74 -0.60
C VAL A 135 -2.20 -21.61 -0.24
N LYS A 136 -1.19 -20.99 0.39
CA LYS A 136 0.04 -21.69 0.79
C LYS A 136 0.75 -20.97 1.93
N ALA A 137 1.42 -21.74 2.78
CA ALA A 137 2.32 -21.24 3.81
C ALA A 137 3.79 -21.42 3.38
N PHE A 138 4.61 -20.46 3.77
CA PHE A 138 6.07 -20.45 3.56
C PHE A 138 6.74 -20.21 4.89
N ALA A 139 7.64 -21.13 5.26
CA ALA A 139 8.28 -21.14 6.57
C ALA A 139 9.78 -21.41 6.44
N GLY A 140 10.59 -20.78 7.27
CA GLY A 140 12.03 -20.95 7.28
C GLY A 140 12.81 -19.65 7.40
N ASP A 141 13.93 -19.56 6.70
CA ASP A 141 14.81 -18.38 6.66
C ASP A 141 14.05 -17.11 6.25
N LEU A 142 14.39 -15.98 6.86
CA LEU A 142 13.77 -14.69 6.63
C LEU A 142 13.70 -14.31 5.15
N LYS A 143 14.77 -14.51 4.39
CA LYS A 143 14.84 -14.11 2.99
C LYS A 143 14.24 -15.17 2.07
N GLU A 144 14.64 -16.42 2.23
CA GLU A 144 14.27 -17.52 1.32
C GLU A 144 12.77 -17.83 1.38
N ALA A 145 12.20 -17.95 2.59
CA ALA A 145 10.77 -18.20 2.74
C ALA A 145 9.93 -17.01 2.23
N PHE A 146 10.37 -15.77 2.50
CA PHE A 146 9.72 -14.57 1.95
C PHE A 146 9.74 -14.55 0.42
N LEU A 147 10.90 -14.78 -0.21
CA LEU A 147 11.02 -14.76 -1.68
C LEU A 147 10.21 -15.87 -2.35
N ASN A 148 10.08 -17.03 -1.72
CA ASN A 148 9.20 -18.10 -2.23
C ASN A 148 7.72 -17.69 -2.15
N GLY A 149 7.33 -16.97 -1.10
CA GLY A 149 6.00 -16.35 -1.02
C GLY A 149 5.76 -15.31 -2.12
N VAL A 150 6.77 -14.46 -2.39
CA VAL A 150 6.71 -13.46 -3.47
C VAL A 150 6.49 -14.10 -4.83
N LYS A 151 7.19 -15.21 -5.15
CA LYS A 151 6.98 -15.93 -6.42
C LYS A 151 5.53 -16.36 -6.60
N LEU A 152 4.92 -16.92 -5.56
CA LEU A 152 3.52 -17.32 -5.63
C LEU A 152 2.57 -16.12 -5.76
N VAL A 153 2.86 -15.00 -5.07
CA VAL A 153 2.08 -13.75 -5.25
C VAL A 153 2.16 -13.26 -6.68
N ASP A 154 3.33 -13.33 -7.31
CA ASP A 154 3.52 -12.96 -8.72
C ASP A 154 2.70 -13.85 -9.66
N GLU A 155 2.71 -15.15 -9.43
CA GLU A 155 1.93 -16.12 -10.23
C GLU A 155 0.41 -15.87 -10.11
N ILE A 156 -0.08 -15.46 -8.94
CA ILE A 156 -1.51 -15.28 -8.71
C ILE A 156 -1.98 -13.89 -9.16
N TYR A 157 -1.20 -12.84 -8.93
CA TYR A 157 -1.68 -11.46 -8.98
C TYR A 157 -1.05 -10.59 -10.06
N LYS A 158 0.07 -10.99 -10.68
CA LYS A 158 0.58 -10.31 -11.87
C LYS A 158 -0.18 -10.78 -13.11
N VAL A 159 -0.73 -9.82 -13.83
CA VAL A 159 -1.49 -10.08 -15.05
C VAL A 159 -0.78 -9.43 -16.23
N PRO A 160 -0.24 -10.22 -17.18
CA PRO A 160 0.41 -9.65 -18.35
C PRO A 160 -0.62 -8.96 -19.26
N VAL A 161 -0.29 -7.76 -19.72
CA VAL A 161 -1.09 -7.00 -20.70
C VAL A 161 -0.20 -6.60 -21.87
N LYS A 162 -0.74 -6.62 -23.09
CA LYS A 162 0.04 -6.37 -24.32
C LYS A 162 0.49 -4.93 -24.46
N ARG A 163 -0.31 -3.98 -24.01
CA ARG A 163 -0.06 -2.53 -24.12
C ARG A 163 -0.82 -1.74 -23.09
N LYS A 164 -0.51 -0.46 -22.95
CA LYS A 164 -1.27 0.47 -22.13
C LYS A 164 -2.60 0.84 -22.79
N ALA A 165 -3.63 1.04 -21.97
CA ALA A 165 -4.95 1.48 -22.41
C ALA A 165 -5.07 3.01 -22.43
N ASP A 166 -6.04 3.50 -23.19
CA ASP A 166 -6.48 4.91 -23.21
C ASP A 166 -7.42 5.22 -22.05
N ILE A 167 -8.25 4.25 -21.68
CA ILE A 167 -9.21 4.32 -20.58
C ILE A 167 -9.01 3.09 -19.70
N VAL A 168 -8.90 3.30 -18.39
CA VAL A 168 -8.91 2.18 -17.43
C VAL A 168 -10.05 2.38 -16.44
N ILE A 169 -10.96 1.41 -16.40
CA ILE A 169 -12.01 1.34 -15.38
C ILE A 169 -11.48 0.45 -14.26
N VAL A 170 -11.43 0.95 -13.03
CA VAL A 170 -10.94 0.19 -11.90
C VAL A 170 -11.91 0.21 -10.73
N SER A 171 -12.20 -0.98 -10.20
CA SER A 171 -12.77 -1.15 -8.87
C SER A 171 -11.70 -1.60 -7.89
N PRO A 172 -11.63 -1.06 -6.67
CA PRO A 172 -10.76 -1.58 -5.62
C PRO A 172 -11.09 -3.02 -5.20
N GLY A 173 -12.31 -3.51 -5.53
CA GLY A 173 -12.77 -4.85 -5.20
C GLY A 173 -13.94 -4.86 -4.20
N GLY A 174 -14.66 -3.74 -4.04
CA GLY A 174 -15.80 -3.60 -3.15
C GLY A 174 -15.42 -3.52 -1.66
N TYR A 175 -16.42 -3.66 -0.79
CA TYR A 175 -16.22 -3.57 0.66
C TYR A 175 -15.30 -4.70 1.18
N PRO A 176 -14.33 -4.41 2.07
CA PRO A 176 -14.02 -3.11 2.70
C PRO A 176 -12.99 -2.25 1.94
N HIS A 177 -12.59 -2.62 0.74
CA HIS A 177 -11.49 -1.95 0.00
C HIS A 177 -11.91 -0.61 -0.61
N ASP A 178 -13.22 -0.36 -0.74
CA ASP A 178 -13.82 0.87 -1.25
C ASP A 178 -14.61 1.64 -0.18
N ILE A 179 -14.40 1.32 1.11
CA ILE A 179 -15.12 1.97 2.21
C ILE A 179 -14.91 3.49 2.25
N ASP A 180 -13.73 3.93 1.84
CA ASP A 180 -13.32 5.33 1.74
C ASP A 180 -12.32 5.53 0.59
N LEU A 181 -12.08 6.79 0.22
CA LEU A 181 -11.15 7.13 -0.87
C LEU A 181 -9.70 6.77 -0.53
N TYR A 182 -9.33 6.84 0.75
CA TYR A 182 -8.00 6.47 1.21
C TYR A 182 -7.70 4.99 0.98
N GLN A 183 -8.69 4.10 1.14
CA GLN A 183 -8.53 2.68 0.82
C GLN A 183 -8.62 2.43 -0.69
N ALA A 184 -9.56 3.07 -1.37
CA ALA A 184 -9.79 2.93 -2.81
C ALA A 184 -8.54 3.28 -3.65
N TYR A 185 -7.69 4.18 -3.16
CA TYR A 185 -6.43 4.54 -3.81
C TYR A 185 -5.55 3.32 -4.17
N LYS A 186 -5.57 2.26 -3.39
CA LYS A 186 -4.79 1.05 -3.69
C LYS A 186 -5.14 0.45 -5.06
N GLY A 187 -6.43 0.46 -5.40
CA GLY A 187 -6.91 0.05 -6.73
C GLY A 187 -6.48 1.03 -7.83
N MET A 188 -6.52 2.34 -7.55
CA MET A 188 -6.07 3.36 -8.51
C MET A 188 -4.61 3.19 -8.89
N TYR A 189 -3.75 2.79 -7.93
CA TYR A 189 -2.33 2.55 -8.19
C TYR A 189 -2.12 1.48 -9.28
N SER A 190 -2.85 0.38 -9.21
CA SER A 190 -2.76 -0.70 -10.22
C SER A 190 -3.18 -0.23 -11.61
N ALA A 191 -4.21 0.61 -11.70
CA ALA A 191 -4.67 1.17 -12.95
C ALA A 191 -3.63 2.09 -13.61
N LEU A 192 -2.85 2.86 -12.82
CA LEU A 192 -1.81 3.76 -13.32
C LEU A 192 -0.68 3.02 -14.05
N GLU A 193 -0.41 1.75 -13.71
CA GLU A 193 0.65 0.97 -14.37
C GLU A 193 0.32 0.69 -15.84
N ILE A 194 -0.95 0.61 -16.20
CA ILE A 194 -1.41 0.27 -17.56
C ILE A 194 -2.17 1.39 -18.26
N LEU A 195 -2.34 2.52 -17.64
CA LEU A 195 -2.93 3.71 -18.26
C LEU A 195 -1.82 4.53 -18.94
N ARG A 196 -2.03 4.96 -20.19
CA ARG A 196 -1.07 5.86 -20.86
C ARG A 196 -1.15 7.28 -20.30
N GLU A 197 -0.14 8.08 -20.53
CA GLU A 197 -0.19 9.52 -20.25
C GLU A 197 -1.27 10.20 -21.13
N GLY A 198 -2.03 11.10 -20.54
CA GLY A 198 -3.21 11.73 -21.16
C GLY A 198 -4.42 10.79 -21.28
N GLY A 199 -4.39 9.61 -20.66
CA GLY A 199 -5.52 8.70 -20.58
C GLY A 199 -6.50 9.07 -19.45
N VAL A 200 -7.62 8.36 -19.39
CA VAL A 200 -8.68 8.57 -18.40
C VAL A 200 -8.83 7.34 -17.49
N MET A 201 -8.74 7.56 -16.19
CA MET A 201 -9.06 6.56 -15.17
C MET A 201 -10.48 6.75 -14.65
N ILE A 202 -11.31 5.73 -14.71
CA ILE A 202 -12.64 5.71 -14.09
C ILE A 202 -12.55 4.82 -12.85
N VAL A 203 -12.71 5.40 -11.67
CA VAL A 203 -12.65 4.69 -10.39
C VAL A 203 -14.06 4.43 -9.89
N ALA A 204 -14.45 3.16 -9.81
CA ALA A 204 -15.74 2.74 -9.26
C ALA A 204 -15.56 2.30 -7.80
N ALA A 205 -15.83 3.20 -6.86
CA ALA A 205 -15.65 2.99 -5.43
C ALA A 205 -16.75 3.70 -4.64
N GLU A 206 -17.46 2.99 -3.77
CA GLU A 206 -18.59 3.56 -3.04
C GLU A 206 -18.17 4.73 -2.15
N CYS A 207 -17.06 4.60 -1.42
CA CYS A 207 -16.50 5.60 -0.50
C CYS A 207 -17.54 6.11 0.52
N LYS A 208 -18.33 5.20 1.12
CA LYS A 208 -19.42 5.55 2.03
C LYS A 208 -18.95 6.31 3.28
N ASP A 209 -17.73 6.06 3.74
CA ASP A 209 -17.09 6.73 4.88
C ASP A 209 -16.26 7.94 4.45
N GLY A 210 -16.46 8.43 3.19
CA GLY A 210 -15.85 9.64 2.67
C GLY A 210 -14.37 9.49 2.36
N HIS A 211 -13.55 10.40 2.89
CA HIS A 211 -12.11 10.45 2.59
C HIS A 211 -11.24 9.47 3.39
N GLY A 212 -11.71 8.96 4.54
CA GLY A 212 -11.10 7.91 5.35
C GLY A 212 -9.91 8.30 6.23
N ASN A 213 -9.17 9.36 5.91
CA ASN A 213 -8.02 9.78 6.68
C ASN A 213 -7.89 11.32 6.74
N GLN A 214 -7.78 11.88 7.94
CA GLN A 214 -7.77 13.32 8.16
C GLN A 214 -6.53 14.00 7.55
N ILE A 215 -5.33 13.41 7.71
CA ILE A 215 -4.09 13.98 7.15
C ILE A 215 -4.13 13.97 5.61
N PHE A 216 -4.70 12.92 5.02
CA PHE A 216 -4.93 12.84 3.58
C PHE A 216 -5.81 14.00 3.09
N TYR A 217 -6.94 14.24 3.77
CA TYR A 217 -7.83 15.36 3.47
C TYR A 217 -7.15 16.73 3.62
N GLU A 218 -6.46 16.94 4.74
CA GLU A 218 -5.76 18.20 5.02
C GLU A 218 -4.67 18.50 4.00
N TRP A 219 -3.92 17.48 3.57
CA TRP A 219 -2.88 17.65 2.57
C TRP A 219 -3.46 18.00 1.21
N MET A 220 -4.53 17.33 0.78
CA MET A 220 -5.21 17.65 -0.48
C MET A 220 -5.76 19.08 -0.48
N LYS A 221 -6.23 19.57 0.66
CA LYS A 221 -6.72 20.95 0.82
C LYS A 221 -5.60 21.97 0.87
N LYS A 222 -4.51 21.67 1.57
CA LYS A 222 -3.42 22.61 1.87
C LYS A 222 -2.47 22.80 0.69
N TYR A 223 -1.97 21.70 0.12
CA TYR A 223 -0.93 21.74 -0.90
C TYR A 223 -1.52 21.82 -2.30
N LYS A 224 -0.91 22.66 -3.15
CA LYS A 224 -1.42 22.94 -4.50
C LYS A 224 -0.70 22.14 -5.59
N ASN A 225 0.49 21.66 -5.32
CA ASN A 225 1.32 20.92 -6.29
C ASN A 225 2.12 19.79 -5.63
N VAL A 226 2.63 18.90 -6.47
CA VAL A 226 3.41 17.72 -6.05
C VAL A 226 4.70 18.11 -5.35
N ASN A 227 5.38 19.18 -5.77
CA ASN A 227 6.66 19.58 -5.22
C ASN A 227 6.56 20.01 -3.75
N GLU A 228 5.48 20.72 -3.37
CA GLU A 228 5.21 21.08 -1.97
C GLU A 228 5.02 19.85 -1.10
N MET A 229 4.26 18.86 -1.58
CA MET A 229 4.04 17.59 -0.86
C MET A 229 5.32 16.78 -0.74
N GLU A 230 6.13 16.74 -1.79
CA GLU A 230 7.41 16.03 -1.81
C GLU A 230 8.40 16.62 -0.81
N ALA A 231 8.48 17.95 -0.74
CA ALA A 231 9.30 18.66 0.23
C ALA A 231 8.88 18.33 1.68
N GLU A 232 7.58 18.25 1.94
CA GLU A 232 7.06 17.91 3.27
C GLU A 232 7.33 16.43 3.62
N ILE A 233 7.21 15.48 2.66
CA ILE A 233 7.55 14.06 2.87
C ILE A 233 9.04 13.91 3.20
N LYS A 234 9.92 14.63 2.51
CA LYS A 234 11.37 14.63 2.79
C LYS A 234 11.68 15.15 4.18
N LYS A 235 10.92 16.13 4.66
CA LYS A 235 11.07 16.71 5.98
C LYS A 235 10.52 15.80 7.08
N GLU A 236 9.30 15.33 6.91
CA GLU A 236 8.63 14.44 7.84
C GLU A 236 7.58 13.59 7.11
N PHE A 237 7.78 12.27 7.10
CA PHE A 237 6.75 11.37 6.57
C PHE A 237 5.52 11.35 7.49
N LYS A 238 4.35 11.69 6.95
CA LYS A 238 3.06 11.60 7.65
C LYS A 238 2.14 10.59 6.98
N LEU A 239 1.69 9.61 7.76
CA LEU A 239 0.74 8.61 7.28
C LEU A 239 -0.56 9.31 6.85
N GLY A 240 -0.94 9.13 5.60
CA GLY A 240 -2.03 9.88 4.96
C GLY A 240 -1.54 10.86 3.90
N GLY A 241 -0.54 11.68 4.21
CA GLY A 241 0.04 12.64 3.28
C GLY A 241 0.62 11.99 2.02
N HIS A 242 1.23 10.82 2.14
CA HIS A 242 1.77 10.09 1.00
C HIS A 242 0.71 9.71 -0.05
N LYS A 243 -0.55 9.45 0.34
CA LYS A 243 -1.63 9.18 -0.63
C LYS A 243 -2.10 10.44 -1.33
N ALA A 244 -2.11 11.59 -0.63
CA ALA A 244 -2.33 12.88 -1.27
C ALA A 244 -1.27 13.15 -2.33
N TYR A 245 0.00 12.93 -2.01
CA TYR A 245 1.10 13.05 -2.96
C TYR A 245 0.91 12.16 -4.20
N TYR A 246 0.55 10.90 -4.02
CA TYR A 246 0.36 9.99 -5.14
C TYR A 246 -0.85 10.36 -6.02
N ILE A 247 -1.98 10.81 -5.43
CA ILE A 247 -3.12 11.29 -6.21
C ILE A 247 -2.74 12.53 -7.01
N MET A 248 -2.07 13.50 -6.38
CA MET A 248 -1.62 14.69 -7.07
C MET A 248 -0.66 14.38 -8.22
N LYS A 249 0.26 13.43 -7.99
CA LYS A 249 1.19 12.97 -9.03
C LYS A 249 0.50 12.23 -10.17
N ALA A 250 -0.59 11.52 -9.88
CA ALA A 250 -1.41 10.88 -10.91
C ALA A 250 -2.14 11.91 -11.77
N LEU A 251 -2.69 12.95 -11.14
CA LEU A 251 -3.41 14.05 -11.83
C LEU A 251 -2.50 14.89 -12.74
N GLU A 252 -1.17 14.88 -12.55
CA GLU A 252 -0.24 15.49 -13.51
C GLU A 252 -0.16 14.73 -14.85
N LYS A 253 -0.63 13.49 -14.88
CA LYS A 253 -0.46 12.58 -16.01
C LYS A 253 -1.74 12.11 -16.65
N VAL A 254 -2.81 11.99 -15.87
CA VAL A 254 -4.08 11.38 -16.30
C VAL A 254 -5.27 12.09 -15.68
N ASP A 255 -6.41 12.03 -16.38
CA ASP A 255 -7.68 12.45 -15.80
C ASP A 255 -8.29 11.34 -14.97
N ILE A 256 -8.90 11.68 -13.83
CA ILE A 256 -9.50 10.71 -12.92
C ILE A 256 -10.97 11.09 -12.66
N ILE A 257 -11.87 10.20 -13.04
CA ILE A 257 -13.31 10.29 -12.80
C ILE A 257 -13.69 9.31 -11.69
N LEU A 258 -14.24 9.81 -10.59
CA LEU A 258 -14.67 9.01 -9.45
C LEU A 258 -16.18 8.80 -9.47
N LEU A 259 -16.59 7.54 -9.59
CA LEU A 259 -17.96 7.09 -9.37
C LEU A 259 -18.08 6.67 -7.89
N SER A 260 -18.74 7.51 -7.08
CA SER A 260 -18.85 7.27 -5.63
C SER A 260 -20.10 7.90 -5.03
N LYS A 261 -20.33 7.62 -3.74
CA LYS A 261 -21.35 8.29 -2.92
C LYS A 261 -20.83 9.53 -2.17
N MET A 262 -19.58 9.90 -2.38
CA MET A 262 -19.01 11.10 -1.76
C MET A 262 -19.72 12.36 -2.27
N PRO A 263 -19.86 13.41 -1.44
CA PRO A 263 -20.36 14.72 -1.88
C PRO A 263 -19.53 15.24 -3.05
N ARG A 264 -20.22 15.70 -4.11
CA ARG A 264 -19.58 16.18 -5.35
C ARG A 264 -18.52 17.26 -5.07
N GLU A 265 -18.86 18.24 -4.24
CA GLU A 265 -17.99 19.36 -3.88
C GLU A 265 -16.71 18.86 -3.20
N LEU A 266 -16.79 17.83 -2.36
CA LEU A 266 -15.63 17.23 -1.73
C LEU A 266 -14.70 16.58 -2.76
N VAL A 267 -15.27 15.85 -3.71
CA VAL A 267 -14.53 15.17 -4.77
C VAL A 267 -13.83 16.17 -5.68
N THR A 268 -14.54 17.23 -6.10
CA THR A 268 -14.03 18.18 -7.10
C THR A 268 -13.13 19.26 -6.50
N GLU A 269 -13.51 19.87 -5.39
CA GLU A 269 -12.80 21.03 -4.86
C GLU A 269 -11.61 20.64 -3.98
N VAL A 270 -11.73 19.53 -3.24
CA VAL A 270 -10.66 19.08 -2.35
C VAL A 270 -9.76 18.06 -3.02
N PHE A 271 -10.34 16.97 -3.56
CA PHE A 271 -9.56 15.89 -4.17
C PHE A 271 -9.21 16.14 -5.63
N ARG A 272 -9.80 17.13 -6.28
CA ARG A 272 -9.54 17.55 -7.66
C ARG A 272 -9.80 16.42 -8.66
N LEU A 273 -10.69 15.51 -8.30
CA LEU A 273 -11.18 14.45 -9.16
C LEU A 273 -12.51 14.90 -9.80
N GLU A 274 -12.86 14.29 -10.90
CA GLU A 274 -14.19 14.50 -11.45
C GLU A 274 -15.19 13.57 -10.77
N ALA A 275 -16.36 14.08 -10.45
CA ALA A 275 -17.41 13.31 -9.79
C ALA A 275 -18.51 12.91 -10.76
N THR A 276 -18.90 11.64 -10.72
CA THR A 276 -20.05 11.12 -11.47
C THR A 276 -20.86 10.15 -10.61
N ASN A 277 -22.13 9.96 -10.98
CA ASN A 277 -23.02 8.96 -10.38
C ASN A 277 -23.38 7.85 -11.38
N SER A 278 -22.81 7.89 -12.59
CA SER A 278 -23.12 6.98 -13.68
C SER A 278 -21.83 6.51 -14.37
N LEU A 279 -21.67 5.20 -14.52
CA LEU A 279 -20.56 4.64 -15.28
C LEU A 279 -20.68 5.00 -16.78
N ASP A 280 -21.90 5.00 -17.31
CA ASP A 280 -22.14 5.33 -18.71
C ASP A 280 -21.75 6.78 -19.02
N ASP A 281 -22.04 7.72 -18.11
CA ASP A 281 -21.67 9.11 -18.29
C ASP A 281 -20.16 9.31 -18.15
N ALA A 282 -19.50 8.59 -17.21
CA ALA A 282 -18.05 8.56 -17.11
C ALA A 282 -17.40 8.06 -18.40
N LEU A 283 -17.91 6.97 -18.97
CA LEU A 283 -17.40 6.40 -20.23
C LEU A 283 -17.60 7.35 -21.41
N LYS A 284 -18.79 7.96 -21.56
CA LYS A 284 -19.04 8.96 -22.61
C LYS A 284 -18.05 10.12 -22.52
N GLU A 285 -17.81 10.62 -21.30
CA GLU A 285 -16.88 11.73 -21.09
C GLU A 285 -15.43 11.29 -21.37
N ALA A 286 -15.05 10.08 -20.98
CA ALA A 286 -13.73 9.52 -21.28
C ALA A 286 -13.51 9.39 -22.80
N PHE A 287 -14.44 8.77 -23.54
CA PHE A 287 -14.35 8.64 -24.99
C PHE A 287 -14.30 10.00 -25.72
N LYS A 288 -15.02 10.99 -25.21
CA LYS A 288 -14.97 12.35 -25.76
C LYS A 288 -13.58 12.99 -25.67
N ARG A 289 -12.79 12.64 -24.65
CA ARG A 289 -11.42 13.15 -24.42
C ARG A 289 -10.37 12.41 -25.21
N VAL A 290 -10.45 11.08 -25.24
CA VAL A 290 -9.40 10.24 -25.80
C VAL A 290 -9.73 9.65 -27.18
N GLY A 291 -10.96 9.85 -27.66
CA GLY A 291 -11.43 9.39 -28.98
C GLY A 291 -12.32 8.15 -28.90
N SER A 292 -13.16 7.97 -29.94
CA SER A 292 -14.14 6.87 -30.02
C SER A 292 -13.49 5.49 -30.16
N ASP A 293 -12.27 5.42 -30.69
CA ASP A 293 -11.52 4.17 -30.95
C ASP A 293 -10.60 3.79 -29.78
N ALA A 294 -10.76 4.46 -28.64
CA ALA A 294 -9.94 4.28 -27.45
C ALA A 294 -10.03 2.84 -26.92
N GLU A 295 -8.86 2.31 -26.54
CA GLU A 295 -8.78 1.01 -25.87
C GLU A 295 -9.20 1.13 -24.40
N VAL A 296 -10.13 0.27 -23.99
CA VAL A 296 -10.65 0.25 -22.61
C VAL A 296 -10.18 -1.03 -21.93
N MET A 297 -9.57 -0.90 -20.75
CA MET A 297 -9.27 -2.03 -19.86
C MET A 297 -10.06 -1.91 -18.57
N VAL A 298 -10.46 -3.08 -18.03
CA VAL A 298 -11.23 -3.14 -16.78
C VAL A 298 -10.48 -3.96 -15.75
N ILE A 299 -10.29 -3.40 -14.55
CA ILE A 299 -9.70 -4.06 -13.39
C ILE A 299 -10.76 -4.18 -12.30
N THR A 300 -11.26 -5.38 -12.06
CA THR A 300 -12.36 -5.61 -11.10
C THR A 300 -11.88 -5.69 -9.64
N HIS A 301 -10.61 -5.99 -9.41
CA HIS A 301 -10.00 -6.16 -8.10
C HIS A 301 -8.63 -5.46 -8.04
N GLY A 302 -8.62 -4.14 -8.28
CA GLY A 302 -7.40 -3.34 -8.37
C GLY A 302 -6.53 -3.36 -7.11
N ASN A 303 -7.12 -3.67 -5.96
CA ASN A 303 -6.38 -3.74 -4.69
C ASN A 303 -5.37 -4.89 -4.62
N ILE A 304 -5.60 -5.96 -5.39
CA ILE A 304 -4.78 -7.17 -5.39
C ILE A 304 -4.20 -7.53 -6.76
N THR A 305 -4.62 -6.88 -7.84
CA THR A 305 -4.15 -7.16 -9.20
C THR A 305 -3.02 -6.20 -9.57
N LEU A 306 -1.91 -6.72 -10.07
CA LEU A 306 -0.82 -5.94 -10.66
C LEU A 306 -0.74 -6.25 -12.16
N PRO A 307 -1.34 -5.41 -13.02
CA PRO A 307 -1.15 -5.56 -14.46
C PRO A 307 0.27 -5.11 -14.84
N VAL A 308 0.91 -5.88 -15.71
CA VAL A 308 2.28 -5.65 -16.17
C VAL A 308 2.31 -5.64 -17.70
N VAL A 309 2.76 -4.54 -18.27
CA VAL A 309 2.92 -4.45 -19.74
C VAL A 309 4.07 -5.36 -20.16
N GLU A 310 3.79 -6.27 -21.09
CA GLU A 310 4.81 -7.15 -21.71
C GLU A 310 5.85 -6.30 -22.44
N LYS A 311 7.11 -6.68 -22.30
CA LYS A 311 8.25 -6.01 -22.97
C LYS A 311 8.42 -6.51 -24.40
#